data_4c8a4049161cc6b3670a8b1e4a259ac9
#
_entry.id   4c8a4049161cc6b3670a8b1e4a259ac9
#
_cell.length_a   1.000
_cell.length_b   1.000
_cell.length_c   1.000
_cell.angle_alpha   90.00
_cell.angle_beta   90.00
_cell.angle_gamma   90.00
#
_symmetry.space_group_name_H-M   'P 1'
#
loop_
_entity.id
_entity.type
_entity.pdbx_description
1 polymer ?
#
loop_
_entity_poly.entity_id
_entity_poly.type
_entity_poly.pdbx_seq_one_letter_code
_entity_poly.pdbx_strand_id
1 'polypeptide(L)'
;MYMILTGLRDMAIASGMRVLVRADFDVAIHAGEIVDVSRLEAVLPTIAFLLERKAKIRLIAHLGRPGGTRSEELSLAPIGHFLSRALGCPVRFSGDPFQEAQSDADMILFENLRFWPGEEQNDRAFAKALALHGDAYINEAFAVCHRNHASIVSLAGLLPAYAGFNLIREVEALSRVMEHPPRPVVAVFGGVKIETKLPLIRRFLGDADRVIVGGALANTLFALRGDGVGKSITDMGSTDDLSFLNDAKLSLPTDVIVASRLVAGAPSATRAIGEVQEDEYIADIGPKSQERFAEFLNGAKTVLWNGPMGCAEVPDFARGTISMAESIRKLNAFTVVGGGDTVAVLRQNNLLMGFSHVSTGGGAMLEFLSGKELPGIEALRRQ
;
A
#
# COMPACT_ATOMS: atom_id res chain seq x y z
N MET A 1 -18.53 6.68 12.73
CA MET A 1 -17.98 8.04 13.02
C MET A 1 -16.60 8.08 12.38
N TYR A 2 -16.41 8.91 11.35
CA TYR A 2 -15.12 8.99 10.68
C TYR A 2 -14.01 9.21 11.69
N MET A 3 -12.93 8.48 11.53
CA MET A 3 -11.74 8.62 12.36
C MET A 3 -11.14 10.02 12.13
N ILE A 4 -11.31 10.93 13.11
CA ILE A 4 -10.79 12.30 13.02
C ILE A 4 -9.39 12.28 13.61
N LEU A 5 -8.39 12.59 12.79
CA LEU A 5 -7.02 12.84 13.20
C LEU A 5 -6.75 14.34 13.20
N THR A 6 -6.02 14.83 14.20
CA THR A 6 -5.50 16.20 14.16
C THR A 6 -4.52 16.31 12.98
N GLY A 7 -4.89 17.12 12.02
CA GLY A 7 -4.15 17.23 10.76
C GLY A 7 -3.13 18.35 10.74
N LEU A 8 -2.24 18.31 9.76
CA LEU A 8 -1.25 19.36 9.52
C LEU A 8 -1.87 20.78 9.38
N ARG A 9 -3.11 20.87 8.88
CA ARG A 9 -3.80 22.18 8.75
C ARG A 9 -4.16 22.82 10.08
N ASP A 10 -4.29 22.01 11.14
CA ASP A 10 -4.65 22.45 12.49
C ASP A 10 -3.40 22.90 13.27
N MET A 11 -2.21 22.67 12.72
CA MET A 11 -0.93 23.01 13.34
C MET A 11 -0.63 24.50 13.20
N ALA A 12 -0.37 25.17 14.32
CA ALA A 12 0.16 26.54 14.34
C ALA A 12 1.67 26.52 14.01
N ILE A 13 2.03 26.92 12.79
CA ILE A 13 3.41 26.92 12.31
C ILE A 13 4.00 28.32 12.39
N ALA A 14 4.99 28.51 13.26
CA ALA A 14 5.79 29.72 13.31
C ALA A 14 6.96 29.65 12.30
N SER A 15 7.37 30.79 11.76
CA SER A 15 8.57 30.88 10.93
C SER A 15 9.80 30.41 11.71
N GLY A 16 10.59 29.50 11.10
CA GLY A 16 11.77 28.90 11.73
C GLY A 16 11.47 27.73 12.67
N MET A 17 10.20 27.38 12.91
CA MET A 17 9.81 26.19 13.68
C MET A 17 10.37 24.94 13.04
N ARG A 18 11.00 24.07 13.85
CA ARG A 18 11.56 22.80 13.37
C ARG A 18 10.47 21.74 13.35
N VAL A 19 10.22 21.18 12.19
CA VAL A 19 9.18 20.16 11.99
C VAL A 19 9.81 18.86 11.54
N LEU A 20 9.65 17.84 12.36
CA LEU A 20 10.12 16.48 12.07
C LEU A 20 9.05 15.73 11.29
N VAL A 21 9.33 15.36 10.04
CA VAL A 21 8.38 14.70 9.15
C VAL A 21 8.80 13.26 8.91
N ARG A 22 7.99 12.31 9.34
CA ARG A 22 8.15 10.89 9.04
C ARG A 22 7.53 10.57 7.69
N ALA A 23 8.37 10.52 6.67
CA ALA A 23 7.97 10.26 5.29
C ALA A 23 8.05 8.76 4.93
N ASP A 24 7.30 8.33 3.92
CA ASP A 24 7.44 7.00 3.33
C ASP A 24 8.31 7.08 2.07
N PHE A 25 9.56 6.65 2.21
CA PHE A 25 10.55 6.64 1.14
C PHE A 25 11.02 5.21 0.79
N ASP A 26 10.20 4.21 1.13
CA ASP A 26 10.47 2.80 0.81
C ASP A 26 10.17 2.51 -0.67
N VAL A 27 11.09 2.93 -1.53
CA VAL A 27 11.02 2.82 -2.99
C VAL A 27 12.14 1.93 -3.52
N ALA A 28 11.91 1.29 -4.68
CA ALA A 28 12.97 0.54 -5.34
C ALA A 28 14.00 1.50 -5.95
N ILE A 29 15.29 1.29 -5.61
CA ILE A 29 16.43 1.97 -6.21
C ILE A 29 17.25 0.93 -6.95
N HIS A 30 17.52 1.15 -8.24
CA HIS A 30 18.34 0.28 -9.05
C HIS A 30 19.48 1.08 -9.68
N ALA A 31 20.72 0.64 -9.47
CA ALA A 31 21.94 1.34 -9.93
C ALA A 31 21.97 2.85 -9.57
N GLY A 32 21.44 3.22 -8.39
CA GLY A 32 21.35 4.61 -7.93
C GLY A 32 20.16 5.42 -8.47
N GLU A 33 19.34 4.84 -9.36
CA GLU A 33 18.15 5.46 -9.90
C GLU A 33 16.87 4.96 -9.21
N ILE A 34 15.96 5.87 -8.92
CA ILE A 34 14.67 5.57 -8.30
C ILE A 34 13.70 5.08 -9.38
N VAL A 35 13.23 3.84 -9.25
CA VAL A 35 12.37 3.19 -10.25
C VAL A 35 10.94 3.74 -10.20
N ASP A 36 10.42 4.04 -9.01
CA ASP A 36 9.07 4.55 -8.80
C ASP A 36 9.08 5.69 -7.79
N VAL A 37 8.71 6.87 -8.24
CA VAL A 37 8.71 8.11 -7.44
C VAL A 37 7.39 8.38 -6.73
N SER A 38 6.35 7.56 -6.91
CA SER A 38 4.99 7.87 -6.44
C SER A 38 4.89 8.10 -4.93
N ARG A 39 5.63 7.33 -4.13
CA ARG A 39 5.68 7.54 -2.67
C ARG A 39 6.38 8.84 -2.30
N LEU A 40 7.40 9.21 -3.06
CA LEU A 40 8.11 10.49 -2.87
C LEU A 40 7.18 11.66 -3.23
N GLU A 41 6.48 11.56 -4.36
CA GLU A 41 5.53 12.58 -4.81
C GLU A 41 4.37 12.76 -3.83
N ALA A 42 3.91 11.67 -3.17
CA ALA A 42 2.83 11.72 -2.20
C ALA A 42 3.14 12.61 -0.98
N VAL A 43 4.41 12.80 -0.63
CA VAL A 43 4.88 13.62 0.50
C VAL A 43 5.09 15.09 0.10
N LEU A 44 5.31 15.39 -1.19
CA LEU A 44 5.63 16.74 -1.66
C LEU A 44 4.62 17.81 -1.22
N PRO A 45 3.29 17.57 -1.23
CA PRO A 45 2.32 18.56 -0.76
C PRO A 45 2.53 18.98 0.70
N THR A 46 2.89 18.05 1.59
CA THR A 46 3.21 18.35 3.00
C THR A 46 4.49 19.16 3.12
N ILE A 47 5.52 18.77 2.37
CA ILE A 47 6.79 19.53 2.35
C ILE A 47 6.57 20.95 1.83
N ALA A 48 5.87 21.11 0.71
CA ALA A 48 5.57 22.42 0.12
C ALA A 48 4.79 23.31 1.11
N PHE A 49 3.77 22.76 1.77
CA PHE A 49 2.98 23.49 2.77
C PHE A 49 3.83 24.01 3.94
N LEU A 50 4.81 23.23 4.39
CA LEU A 50 5.74 23.62 5.44
C LEU A 50 6.74 24.69 4.98
N LEU A 51 7.28 24.55 3.75
CA LEU A 51 8.20 25.51 3.15
C LEU A 51 7.55 26.89 2.97
N GLU A 52 6.30 26.94 2.47
CA GLU A 52 5.52 28.19 2.35
C GLU A 52 5.41 28.94 3.68
N ARG A 53 5.41 28.20 4.80
CA ARG A 53 5.35 28.77 6.16
C ARG A 53 6.70 28.99 6.80
N LYS A 54 7.78 28.80 6.02
CA LYS A 54 9.17 28.98 6.46
C LYS A 54 9.53 28.09 7.66
N ALA A 55 8.96 26.89 7.74
CA ALA A 55 9.38 25.89 8.72
C ALA A 55 10.74 25.30 8.34
N LYS A 56 11.54 24.93 9.33
CA LYS A 56 12.76 24.13 9.14
C LYS A 56 12.40 22.66 9.16
N ILE A 57 12.56 21.97 8.03
CA ILE A 57 12.06 20.61 7.85
C ILE A 57 13.16 19.58 8.15
N ARG A 58 12.83 18.56 8.92
CA ARG A 58 13.67 17.42 9.24
C ARG A 58 12.98 16.16 8.77
N LEU A 59 13.43 15.61 7.63
CA LEU A 59 12.86 14.41 7.02
C LEU A 59 13.51 13.17 7.62
N ILE A 60 12.69 12.27 8.13
CA ILE A 60 13.09 10.95 8.60
C ILE A 60 12.29 9.89 7.84
N ALA A 61 12.97 8.83 7.42
CA ALA A 61 12.35 7.77 6.65
C ALA A 61 13.11 6.45 6.81
N HIS A 62 12.62 5.43 6.14
CA HIS A 62 13.31 4.15 5.99
C HIS A 62 13.35 3.74 4.52
N LEU A 63 14.23 2.82 4.20
CA LEU A 63 14.34 2.14 2.91
C LEU A 63 14.71 0.68 3.15
N GLY A 64 13.93 -0.24 2.62
CA GLY A 64 14.16 -1.68 2.72
C GLY A 64 14.18 -2.22 4.14
N ARG A 65 14.93 -3.31 4.32
CA ARG A 65 15.03 -4.05 5.59
C ARG A 65 16.49 -4.39 5.93
N PRO A 66 17.30 -3.42 6.35
CA PRO A 66 18.73 -3.61 6.62
C PRO A 66 19.03 -4.39 7.91
N GLY A 67 18.02 -4.62 8.78
CA GLY A 67 18.20 -5.37 10.03
C GLY A 67 19.15 -4.71 11.04
N GLY A 68 19.18 -3.38 11.11
CA GLY A 68 20.05 -2.64 12.02
C GLY A 68 21.49 -2.47 11.53
N THR A 69 21.77 -2.80 10.26
CA THR A 69 23.12 -2.70 9.69
C THR A 69 23.13 -1.70 8.53
N ARG A 70 24.16 -0.87 8.46
CA ARG A 70 24.31 0.10 7.39
C ARG A 70 24.65 -0.59 6.07
N SER A 71 23.95 -0.19 4.98
CA SER A 71 24.16 -0.64 3.61
C SER A 71 24.07 0.55 2.66
N GLU A 72 25.05 0.69 1.75
CA GLU A 72 25.05 1.76 0.75
C GLU A 72 23.85 1.65 -0.20
N GLU A 73 23.42 0.43 -0.54
CA GLU A 73 22.28 0.17 -1.42
C GLU A 73 20.94 0.64 -0.82
N LEU A 74 20.88 0.76 0.50
CA LEU A 74 19.71 1.19 1.24
C LEU A 74 19.86 2.60 1.84
N SER A 75 20.83 3.39 1.34
CA SER A 75 21.01 4.79 1.72
C SER A 75 19.90 5.66 1.12
N LEU A 76 19.46 6.66 1.88
CA LEU A 76 18.49 7.66 1.42
C LEU A 76 19.13 8.81 0.63
N ALA A 77 20.45 8.83 0.43
CA ALA A 77 21.12 9.89 -0.28
C ALA A 77 20.56 10.16 -1.71
N PRO A 78 20.24 9.14 -2.54
CA PRO A 78 19.62 9.37 -3.86
C PRO A 78 18.27 10.08 -3.77
N ILE A 79 17.50 9.82 -2.70
CA ILE A 79 16.19 10.48 -2.45
C ILE A 79 16.39 11.96 -2.13
N GLY A 80 17.44 12.32 -1.39
CA GLY A 80 17.80 13.72 -1.15
C GLY A 80 18.04 14.50 -2.44
N HIS A 81 18.70 13.90 -3.41
CA HIS A 81 18.92 14.50 -4.74
C HIS A 81 17.60 14.64 -5.53
N PHE A 82 16.72 13.64 -5.47
CA PHE A 82 15.40 13.73 -6.09
C PHE A 82 14.59 14.88 -5.48
N LEU A 83 14.47 14.93 -4.15
CA LEU A 83 13.71 15.96 -3.44
C LEU A 83 14.23 17.37 -3.74
N SER A 84 15.57 17.56 -3.79
CA SER A 84 16.14 18.86 -4.13
C SER A 84 15.71 19.34 -5.51
N ARG A 85 15.65 18.44 -6.50
CA ARG A 85 15.19 18.75 -7.86
C ARG A 85 13.69 19.01 -7.91
N ALA A 86 12.90 18.17 -7.26
CA ALA A 86 11.43 18.24 -7.28
C ALA A 86 10.91 19.50 -6.57
N LEU A 87 11.58 19.94 -5.50
CA LEU A 87 11.18 21.11 -4.69
C LEU A 87 11.86 22.41 -5.15
N GLY A 88 12.89 22.35 -5.99
CA GLY A 88 13.64 23.53 -6.42
C GLY A 88 14.44 24.20 -5.31
N CYS A 89 14.74 23.50 -4.21
CA CYS A 89 15.51 24.03 -3.07
C CYS A 89 16.49 22.97 -2.54
N PRO A 90 17.58 23.38 -1.86
CA PRO A 90 18.57 22.45 -1.33
C PRO A 90 17.98 21.56 -0.24
N VAL A 91 18.21 20.25 -0.34
CA VAL A 91 17.98 19.26 0.71
C VAL A 91 19.35 18.76 1.18
N ARG A 92 19.74 19.12 2.40
CA ARG A 92 20.98 18.63 2.99
C ARG A 92 20.79 17.17 3.43
N PHE A 93 21.66 16.29 3.00
CA PHE A 93 21.68 14.92 3.51
C PHE A 93 22.60 14.82 4.73
N SER A 94 22.14 14.13 5.77
CA SER A 94 22.92 13.85 6.98
C SER A 94 22.99 12.34 7.22
N GLY A 95 24.20 11.81 7.24
CA GLY A 95 24.47 10.39 7.45
C GLY A 95 24.28 9.92 8.90
N ASP A 96 24.10 10.83 9.85
CA ASP A 96 23.89 10.52 11.27
C ASP A 96 22.81 11.44 11.87
N PRO A 97 21.63 10.90 12.25
CA PRO A 97 20.56 11.69 12.82
C PRO A 97 20.87 12.25 14.22
N PHE A 98 21.96 11.82 14.87
CA PHE A 98 22.30 12.26 16.23
C PHE A 98 23.24 13.47 16.27
N GLN A 99 23.84 13.85 15.13
CA GLN A 99 24.82 14.95 15.07
C GLN A 99 24.27 16.30 14.62
N GLU A 100 23.06 16.37 14.04
CA GLU A 100 22.55 17.53 13.32
C GLU A 100 21.44 18.33 14.06
N ALA A 101 21.24 18.07 15.36
CA ALA A 101 20.12 18.67 16.12
C ALA A 101 20.09 20.21 16.11
N GLN A 102 21.23 20.88 15.92
CA GLN A 102 21.36 22.34 15.93
C GLN A 102 21.65 22.95 14.55
N SER A 103 21.49 22.18 13.47
CA SER A 103 21.75 22.70 12.12
C SER A 103 20.74 23.76 11.71
N ASP A 104 21.24 24.86 11.12
CA ASP A 104 20.43 25.96 10.59
C ASP A 104 19.86 25.72 9.19
N ALA A 105 20.18 24.59 8.54
CA ALA A 105 19.64 24.26 7.22
C ALA A 105 18.09 24.23 7.23
N ASP A 106 17.48 24.77 6.17
CA ASP A 106 16.03 24.82 6.04
C ASP A 106 15.43 23.42 5.89
N MET A 107 16.13 22.52 5.20
CA MET A 107 15.71 21.14 5.04
C MET A 107 16.87 20.17 5.19
N ILE A 108 16.67 19.13 6.01
CA ILE A 108 17.61 18.03 6.20
C ILE A 108 16.87 16.71 5.95
N LEU A 109 17.44 15.82 5.17
CA LEU A 109 17.07 14.42 5.09
C LEU A 109 18.09 13.60 5.88
N PHE A 110 17.63 12.91 6.92
CA PHE A 110 18.47 11.97 7.66
C PHE A 110 18.57 10.64 6.94
N GLU A 111 19.65 9.93 7.23
CA GLU A 111 19.89 8.58 6.73
C GLU A 111 18.81 7.60 7.23
N ASN A 112 18.69 6.46 6.54
CA ASN A 112 17.75 5.39 6.78
C ASN A 112 17.71 4.96 8.25
N LEU A 113 16.61 5.27 8.93
CA LEU A 113 16.46 5.00 10.37
C LEU A 113 16.61 3.52 10.74
N ARG A 114 16.34 2.60 9.81
CA ARG A 114 16.51 1.16 10.03
C ARG A 114 17.96 0.69 10.06
N PHE A 115 18.92 1.58 9.86
CA PHE A 115 20.32 1.30 10.14
C PHE A 115 20.62 1.25 11.65
N TRP A 116 19.71 1.76 12.46
CA TRP A 116 19.81 1.71 13.93
C TRP A 116 18.76 0.75 14.49
N PRO A 117 19.18 -0.28 15.25
CA PRO A 117 18.25 -1.28 15.82
C PRO A 117 17.12 -0.66 16.66
N GLY A 118 17.37 0.48 17.30
CA GLY A 118 16.40 1.19 18.13
C GLY A 118 15.14 1.62 17.38
N GLU A 119 15.20 1.80 16.05
CA GLU A 119 14.02 2.10 15.24
C GLU A 119 13.02 0.95 15.29
N GLU A 120 13.43 -0.26 14.90
CA GLU A 120 12.52 -1.41 14.81
C GLU A 120 12.12 -1.97 16.19
N GLN A 121 12.94 -1.72 17.21
CA GLN A 121 12.68 -2.10 18.60
C GLN A 121 11.74 -1.13 19.34
N ASN A 122 11.31 -0.05 18.70
CA ASN A 122 10.54 1.04 19.33
C ASN A 122 11.25 1.60 20.57
N ASP A 123 12.58 1.74 20.49
CA ASP A 123 13.39 2.20 21.61
C ASP A 123 13.10 3.66 21.96
N ARG A 124 12.79 3.90 23.23
CA ARG A 124 12.41 5.23 23.71
C ARG A 124 13.60 6.20 23.76
N ALA A 125 14.81 5.71 23.98
CA ALA A 125 16.00 6.56 23.99
C ALA A 125 16.34 7.02 22.57
N PHE A 126 16.22 6.12 21.60
CA PHE A 126 16.32 6.45 20.19
C PHE A 126 15.27 7.49 19.76
N ALA A 127 14.01 7.29 20.14
CA ALA A 127 12.93 8.26 19.87
C ALA A 127 13.19 9.62 20.51
N LYS A 128 13.70 9.67 21.76
CA LYS A 128 14.08 10.92 22.42
C LYS A 128 15.21 11.66 21.68
N ALA A 129 16.19 10.93 21.17
CA ALA A 129 17.28 11.53 20.39
C ALA A 129 16.76 12.12 19.08
N LEU A 130 15.83 11.44 18.39
CA LEU A 130 15.15 12.00 17.21
C LEU A 130 14.32 13.25 17.57
N ALA A 131 13.62 13.26 18.71
CA ALA A 131 12.78 14.38 19.13
C ALA A 131 13.55 15.69 19.31
N LEU A 132 14.87 15.65 19.55
CA LEU A 132 15.72 16.87 19.65
C LEU A 132 15.76 17.67 18.34
N HIS A 133 15.41 17.07 17.22
CA HIS A 133 15.42 17.71 15.89
C HIS A 133 14.16 18.48 15.55
N GLY A 134 13.08 18.37 16.34
CA GLY A 134 11.80 19.01 16.03
C GLY A 134 11.12 19.63 17.23
N ASP A 135 10.31 20.64 16.96
CA ASP A 135 9.39 21.26 17.91
C ASP A 135 7.98 20.66 17.75
N ALA A 136 7.73 20.00 16.61
CA ALA A 136 6.54 19.21 16.33
C ALA A 136 6.88 18.03 15.39
N TYR A 137 6.00 17.04 15.36
CA TYR A 137 6.10 15.81 14.55
C TYR A 137 4.93 15.68 13.58
N ILE A 138 5.22 15.26 12.36
CA ILE A 138 4.21 14.92 11.35
C ILE A 138 4.43 13.50 10.88
N ASN A 139 3.39 12.67 10.93
CA ASN A 139 3.39 11.36 10.31
C ASN A 139 2.73 11.43 8.93
N GLU A 140 3.52 11.15 7.88
CA GLU A 140 3.09 11.03 6.47
C GLU A 140 3.10 9.58 5.99
N ALA A 141 3.64 8.67 6.77
CA ALA A 141 3.98 7.34 6.37
C ALA A 141 2.89 6.31 6.73
N PHE A 142 1.70 6.41 6.13
CA PHE A 142 0.61 5.47 6.34
C PHE A 142 1.05 4.01 6.16
N ALA A 143 1.88 3.73 5.13
CA ALA A 143 2.34 2.37 4.81
C ALA A 143 3.07 1.64 5.95
N VAL A 144 3.58 2.38 6.93
CA VAL A 144 4.25 1.80 8.11
C VAL A 144 3.51 2.04 9.43
N CYS A 145 2.31 2.59 9.41
CA CYS A 145 1.50 2.79 10.61
C CYS A 145 1.10 1.49 11.32
N HIS A 146 1.19 0.34 10.64
CA HIS A 146 0.99 -0.98 11.21
C HIS A 146 2.21 -1.51 11.99
N ARG A 147 3.33 -0.77 11.99
CA ARG A 147 4.57 -1.14 12.68
C ARG A 147 4.69 -0.40 14.01
N ASN A 148 5.11 -1.13 15.04
CA ASN A 148 5.45 -0.56 16.34
C ASN A 148 6.92 -0.12 16.35
N HIS A 149 7.28 0.91 15.57
CA HIS A 149 8.63 1.44 15.44
C HIS A 149 8.79 2.78 16.19
N ALA A 150 10.03 3.12 16.58
CA ALA A 150 10.31 4.31 17.37
C ALA A 150 9.86 5.62 16.70
N SER A 151 10.14 5.76 15.40
CA SER A 151 9.73 6.93 14.61
C SER A 151 8.22 7.02 14.35
N ILE A 152 7.47 5.94 14.59
CA ILE A 152 6.02 5.85 14.34
C ILE A 152 5.22 6.01 15.63
N VAL A 153 5.65 5.34 16.72
CA VAL A 153 4.88 5.27 17.97
C VAL A 153 5.51 6.11 19.07
N SER A 154 6.75 5.78 19.50
CA SER A 154 7.37 6.47 20.63
C SER A 154 7.59 7.94 20.37
N LEU A 155 8.00 8.31 19.14
CA LEU A 155 8.26 9.69 18.76
C LEU A 155 6.99 10.57 18.78
N ALA A 156 5.86 10.02 18.32
CA ALA A 156 4.57 10.71 18.35
C ALA A 156 4.11 11.07 19.77
N GLY A 157 4.54 10.31 20.79
CA GLY A 157 4.26 10.60 22.20
C GLY A 157 5.24 11.59 22.87
N LEU A 158 6.23 12.11 22.15
CA LEU A 158 7.27 13.01 22.70
C LEU A 158 7.13 14.45 22.20
N LEU A 159 6.43 14.68 21.11
CA LEU A 159 6.23 15.98 20.47
C LEU A 159 4.74 16.18 20.16
N PRO A 160 4.24 17.42 20.05
CA PRO A 160 2.95 17.68 19.42
C PRO A 160 2.92 17.01 18.06
N ALA A 161 1.98 16.07 17.83
CA ALA A 161 1.99 15.22 16.67
C ALA A 161 0.75 15.41 15.79
N TYR A 162 0.96 15.41 14.48
CA TYR A 162 -0.06 15.69 13.49
C TYR A 162 0.00 14.67 12.36
N ALA A 163 -1.15 14.41 11.74
CA ALA A 163 -1.23 13.64 10.51
C ALA A 163 -0.92 14.54 9.31
N GLY A 164 -0.01 14.09 8.44
CA GLY A 164 0.27 14.75 7.19
C GLY A 164 -0.81 14.50 6.13
N PHE A 165 -0.74 15.20 5.01
CA PHE A 165 -1.79 15.17 3.99
C PHE A 165 -1.99 13.79 3.35
N ASN A 166 -0.91 13.04 3.13
CA ASN A 166 -1.02 11.70 2.55
C ASN A 166 -1.66 10.73 3.54
N LEU A 167 -1.23 10.76 4.81
CA LEU A 167 -1.80 9.90 5.85
C LEU A 167 -3.30 10.18 6.03
N ILE A 168 -3.72 11.45 6.05
CA ILE A 168 -5.14 11.83 6.13
C ILE A 168 -5.91 11.27 4.94
N ARG A 169 -5.41 11.45 3.69
CA ARG A 169 -6.07 10.94 2.49
C ARG A 169 -6.24 9.42 2.50
N GLU A 170 -5.23 8.68 2.96
CA GLU A 170 -5.30 7.22 3.11
C GLU A 170 -6.39 6.83 4.11
N VAL A 171 -6.37 7.42 5.30
CA VAL A 171 -7.35 7.12 6.35
C VAL A 171 -8.77 7.48 5.91
N GLU A 172 -8.98 8.65 5.33
CA GLU A 172 -10.30 9.10 4.86
C GLU A 172 -10.84 8.17 3.74
N ALA A 173 -9.98 7.82 2.75
CA ALA A 173 -10.40 6.96 1.65
C ALA A 173 -10.77 5.55 2.12
N LEU A 174 -9.98 4.96 3.01
CA LEU A 174 -10.22 3.63 3.54
C LEU A 174 -11.39 3.61 4.53
N SER A 175 -11.53 4.61 5.40
CA SER A 175 -12.68 4.76 6.30
C SER A 175 -13.99 4.89 5.51
N ARG A 176 -13.99 5.63 4.39
CA ARG A 176 -15.16 5.76 3.53
C ARG A 176 -15.62 4.41 2.94
N VAL A 177 -14.68 3.51 2.62
CA VAL A 177 -15.02 2.15 2.18
C VAL A 177 -15.62 1.32 3.31
N MET A 178 -15.19 1.56 4.55
CA MET A 178 -15.53 0.70 5.70
C MET A 178 -16.77 1.16 6.47
N GLU A 179 -17.00 2.48 6.58
CA GLU A 179 -17.96 3.03 7.57
C GLU A 179 -19.29 3.43 6.92
N HIS A 180 -19.79 3.24 5.94
CA HIS A 180 -21.04 3.59 5.24
C HIS A 180 -20.79 3.90 3.75
N PRO A 181 -20.18 2.94 3.04
CA PRO A 181 -19.90 3.13 1.62
C PRO A 181 -21.21 3.25 0.82
N PRO A 182 -21.28 4.13 -0.18
CA PRO A 182 -22.36 4.11 -1.15
C PRO A 182 -22.51 2.73 -1.79
N ARG A 183 -23.72 2.21 -1.85
CA ARG A 183 -24.02 0.86 -2.36
C ARG A 183 -24.52 0.90 -3.81
N PRO A 184 -24.30 -0.15 -4.63
CA PRO A 184 -23.65 -1.42 -4.29
C PRO A 184 -22.13 -1.31 -4.07
N VAL A 185 -21.61 -2.12 -3.14
CA VAL A 185 -20.18 -2.25 -2.82
C VAL A 185 -19.62 -3.52 -3.44
N VAL A 186 -18.55 -3.41 -4.23
CA VAL A 186 -17.84 -4.54 -4.80
C VAL A 186 -16.39 -4.54 -4.26
N ALA A 187 -16.01 -5.65 -3.63
CA ALA A 187 -14.63 -5.86 -3.18
C ALA A 187 -13.94 -6.85 -4.13
N VAL A 188 -12.73 -6.53 -4.57
CA VAL A 188 -11.93 -7.32 -5.50
C VAL A 188 -10.60 -7.66 -4.85
N PHE A 189 -10.32 -8.95 -4.71
CA PHE A 189 -9.08 -9.45 -4.12
C PHE A 189 -8.34 -10.38 -5.06
N GLY A 190 -7.05 -10.18 -5.21
CA GLY A 190 -6.18 -11.02 -6.02
C GLY A 190 -4.80 -11.20 -5.40
N GLY A 191 -3.80 -11.65 -6.20
CA GLY A 191 -2.43 -11.92 -5.76
C GLY A 191 -2.27 -13.27 -5.06
N VAL A 192 -1.27 -13.45 -4.17
CA VAL A 192 -0.83 -14.77 -3.72
C VAL A 192 -1.23 -15.10 -2.27
N LYS A 193 -0.93 -14.23 -1.32
CA LYS A 193 -0.95 -14.55 0.12
C LYS A 193 -2.36 -14.67 0.69
N ILE A 194 -2.80 -15.90 0.99
CA ILE A 194 -4.11 -16.14 1.60
C ILE A 194 -4.19 -15.65 3.04
N GLU A 195 -3.15 -15.83 3.84
CA GLU A 195 -3.13 -15.47 5.27
C GLU A 195 -3.50 -14.01 5.52
N THR A 196 -3.04 -13.11 4.65
CA THR A 196 -3.30 -11.68 4.77
C THR A 196 -4.65 -11.24 4.19
N LYS A 197 -5.23 -12.03 3.27
CA LYS A 197 -6.43 -11.64 2.52
C LYS A 197 -7.68 -12.40 2.94
N LEU A 198 -7.55 -13.60 3.49
CA LEU A 198 -8.70 -14.36 3.98
C LEU A 198 -9.53 -13.60 5.03
N PRO A 199 -8.93 -12.94 6.04
CA PRO A 199 -9.68 -12.10 6.97
C PRO A 199 -10.49 -10.99 6.26
N LEU A 200 -9.92 -10.39 5.20
CA LEU A 200 -10.59 -9.38 4.40
C LEU A 200 -11.75 -9.95 3.59
N ILE A 201 -11.54 -11.10 2.93
CA ILE A 201 -12.61 -11.78 2.18
C ILE A 201 -13.78 -12.06 3.10
N ARG A 202 -13.55 -12.67 4.27
CA ARG A 202 -14.60 -12.97 5.27
C ARG A 202 -15.32 -11.70 5.72
N ARG A 203 -14.59 -10.65 6.03
CA ARG A 203 -15.17 -9.37 6.41
C ARG A 203 -16.05 -8.80 5.30
N PHE A 204 -15.52 -8.70 4.07
CA PHE A 204 -16.26 -8.10 2.96
C PHE A 204 -17.42 -8.97 2.45
N LEU A 205 -17.44 -10.28 2.70
CA LEU A 205 -18.65 -11.10 2.52
C LEU A 205 -19.78 -10.63 3.44
N GLY A 206 -19.48 -10.14 4.65
CA GLY A 206 -20.45 -9.46 5.51
C GLY A 206 -20.84 -8.07 5.01
N ASP A 207 -19.87 -7.28 4.59
CA ASP A 207 -20.02 -5.83 4.40
C ASP A 207 -20.32 -5.42 2.94
N ALA A 208 -19.87 -6.17 1.94
CA ALA A 208 -20.06 -5.88 0.51
C ALA A 208 -21.30 -6.57 -0.09
N ASP A 209 -21.72 -6.11 -1.26
CA ASP A 209 -22.76 -6.74 -2.09
C ASP A 209 -22.18 -7.84 -2.95
N ARG A 210 -20.87 -7.75 -3.30
CA ARG A 210 -20.13 -8.75 -4.05
C ARG A 210 -18.66 -8.76 -3.66
N VAL A 211 -18.07 -9.97 -3.60
CA VAL A 211 -16.64 -10.20 -3.41
C VAL A 211 -16.11 -10.99 -4.60
N ILE A 212 -15.24 -10.40 -5.39
CA ILE A 212 -14.59 -11.01 -6.55
C ILE A 212 -13.18 -11.43 -6.13
N VAL A 213 -12.80 -12.67 -6.45
CA VAL A 213 -11.45 -13.17 -6.16
C VAL A 213 -10.79 -13.69 -7.43
N GLY A 214 -9.53 -13.30 -7.64
CA GLY A 214 -8.69 -13.72 -8.77
C GLY A 214 -7.25 -14.00 -8.35
N GLY A 215 -6.37 -14.20 -9.34
CA GLY A 215 -4.96 -14.49 -9.12
C GLY A 215 -4.71 -15.81 -8.38
N ALA A 216 -3.51 -16.01 -7.85
CA ALA A 216 -3.17 -17.23 -7.11
C ALA A 216 -4.02 -17.44 -5.84
N LEU A 217 -4.65 -16.38 -5.34
CA LEU A 217 -5.64 -16.47 -4.28
C LEU A 217 -6.87 -17.29 -4.73
N ALA A 218 -7.36 -17.10 -5.96
CA ALA A 218 -8.42 -17.94 -6.51
C ALA A 218 -7.97 -19.38 -6.68
N ASN A 219 -6.72 -19.65 -7.10
CA ASN A 219 -6.17 -21.00 -7.20
C ASN A 219 -6.21 -21.71 -5.84
N THR A 220 -5.86 -20.99 -4.76
CA THR A 220 -5.95 -21.54 -3.42
C THR A 220 -7.38 -21.88 -3.04
N LEU A 221 -8.37 -21.02 -3.35
CA LEU A 221 -9.78 -21.28 -3.06
C LEU A 221 -10.33 -22.45 -3.91
N PHE A 222 -9.89 -22.60 -5.15
CA PHE A 222 -10.19 -23.77 -5.98
C PHE A 222 -9.66 -25.06 -5.37
N ALA A 223 -8.38 -25.09 -4.99
CA ALA A 223 -7.76 -26.26 -4.36
C ALA A 223 -8.47 -26.64 -3.05
N LEU A 224 -8.84 -25.65 -2.21
CA LEU A 224 -9.62 -25.86 -0.98
C LEU A 224 -11.03 -26.40 -1.26
N ARG A 225 -11.62 -26.10 -2.41
CA ARG A 225 -12.91 -26.63 -2.86
C ARG A 225 -12.79 -28.04 -3.46
N GLY A 226 -11.56 -28.51 -3.75
CA GLY A 226 -11.27 -29.80 -4.38
C GLY A 226 -11.19 -29.75 -5.90
N ASP A 227 -11.16 -28.58 -6.52
CA ASP A 227 -10.93 -28.43 -7.96
C ASP A 227 -9.45 -28.66 -8.31
N GLY A 228 -9.18 -29.22 -9.49
CA GLY A 228 -7.82 -29.38 -10.03
C GLY A 228 -7.25 -28.03 -10.44
N VAL A 229 -6.05 -27.71 -9.93
CA VAL A 229 -5.33 -26.45 -10.24
C VAL A 229 -3.96 -26.69 -10.88
N GLY A 230 -3.66 -27.94 -11.28
CA GLY A 230 -2.38 -28.34 -11.89
C GLY A 230 -1.18 -27.97 -11.02
N LYS A 231 -0.15 -27.38 -11.64
CA LYS A 231 1.06 -26.87 -10.97
C LYS A 231 0.92 -25.44 -10.43
N SER A 232 -0.30 -24.88 -10.41
CA SER A 232 -0.54 -23.50 -10.04
C SER A 232 -0.06 -23.19 -8.62
N ILE A 233 0.40 -21.95 -8.42
CA ILE A 233 0.77 -21.46 -7.10
C ILE A 233 -0.47 -21.44 -6.19
N THR A 234 -0.37 -22.11 -5.06
CA THR A 234 -1.37 -22.12 -3.98
C THR A 234 -0.69 -21.82 -2.65
N ASP A 235 -1.40 -21.17 -1.76
CA ASP A 235 -0.97 -20.89 -0.38
C ASP A 235 -1.97 -21.58 0.56
N MET A 236 -1.71 -22.85 0.86
CA MET A 236 -2.61 -23.75 1.61
C MET A 236 -2.59 -23.52 3.13
N GLY A 237 -2.31 -22.29 3.58
CA GLY A 237 -2.31 -21.94 5.01
C GLY A 237 -3.51 -22.54 5.77
N SER A 238 -3.41 -22.71 7.08
CA SER A 238 -4.44 -23.35 7.88
C SER A 238 -5.76 -22.55 7.83
N THR A 239 -6.79 -23.13 7.22
CA THR A 239 -8.15 -22.58 7.22
C THR A 239 -9.07 -23.65 7.78
N ASP A 240 -9.48 -23.47 9.05
CA ASP A 240 -10.35 -24.43 9.75
C ASP A 240 -11.83 -24.33 9.32
N ASP A 241 -12.23 -23.21 8.71
CA ASP A 241 -13.59 -22.96 8.25
C ASP A 241 -13.62 -22.56 6.78
N LEU A 242 -14.19 -23.44 5.95
CA LEU A 242 -14.37 -23.27 4.51
C LEU A 242 -15.81 -22.91 4.12
N SER A 243 -16.72 -22.70 5.08
CA SER A 243 -18.14 -22.41 4.81
C SER A 243 -18.35 -21.20 3.90
N PHE A 244 -17.46 -20.21 3.98
CA PHE A 244 -17.51 -19.00 3.16
C PHE A 244 -17.37 -19.28 1.65
N LEU A 245 -16.80 -20.43 1.24
CA LEU A 245 -16.66 -20.80 -0.18
C LEU A 245 -18.02 -20.98 -0.87
N ASN A 246 -19.09 -21.23 -0.11
CA ASN A 246 -20.46 -21.38 -0.60
C ASN A 246 -21.27 -20.09 -0.51
N ASP A 247 -20.69 -18.96 -0.08
CA ASP A 247 -21.39 -17.70 0.00
C ASP A 247 -21.78 -17.19 -1.40
N ALA A 248 -23.06 -16.86 -1.59
CA ALA A 248 -23.60 -16.39 -2.87
C ALA A 248 -22.97 -15.07 -3.35
N LYS A 249 -22.38 -14.29 -2.44
CA LYS A 249 -21.65 -13.05 -2.77
C LYS A 249 -20.24 -13.32 -3.26
N LEU A 250 -19.63 -14.49 -2.97
CA LEU A 250 -18.31 -14.85 -3.44
C LEU A 250 -18.35 -15.21 -4.93
N SER A 251 -17.45 -14.62 -5.70
CA SER A 251 -17.35 -14.86 -7.14
C SER A 251 -15.92 -15.24 -7.50
N LEU A 252 -15.74 -16.48 -7.93
CA LEU A 252 -14.49 -17.01 -8.44
C LEU A 252 -14.54 -17.08 -9.98
N PRO A 253 -13.40 -17.11 -10.68
CA PRO A 253 -13.34 -17.35 -12.10
C PRO A 253 -14.05 -18.65 -12.50
N THR A 254 -14.69 -18.65 -13.66
CA THR A 254 -15.31 -19.87 -14.25
C THR A 254 -14.42 -20.48 -15.31
N ASP A 255 -13.56 -19.68 -15.92
CA ASP A 255 -12.53 -20.05 -16.85
C ASP A 255 -11.22 -19.30 -16.55
N VAL A 256 -10.12 -19.88 -16.98
CA VAL A 256 -8.75 -19.39 -16.72
C VAL A 256 -7.90 -19.50 -17.98
N ILE A 257 -6.86 -18.69 -18.04
CA ILE A 257 -5.75 -18.85 -18.96
C ILE A 257 -4.73 -19.75 -18.29
N VAL A 258 -4.36 -20.84 -18.95
CA VAL A 258 -3.33 -21.77 -18.48
C VAL A 258 -2.12 -21.75 -19.40
N ALA A 259 -0.95 -22.03 -18.83
CA ALA A 259 0.30 -22.17 -19.58
C ALA A 259 1.20 -23.23 -18.92
N SER A 260 2.11 -23.83 -19.70
CA SER A 260 3.08 -24.79 -19.18
C SER A 260 4.19 -24.12 -18.34
N ARG A 261 4.38 -22.81 -18.48
CA ARG A 261 5.36 -21.97 -17.75
C ARG A 261 4.83 -20.53 -17.63
N LEU A 262 5.12 -19.86 -16.52
CA LEU A 262 4.74 -18.46 -16.28
C LEU A 262 5.84 -17.49 -16.77
N VAL A 263 6.10 -17.51 -18.09
CA VAL A 263 7.10 -16.63 -18.73
C VAL A 263 6.53 -16.04 -20.02
N ALA A 264 7.05 -14.90 -20.46
CA ALA A 264 6.63 -14.26 -21.71
C ALA A 264 6.83 -15.20 -22.92
N GLY A 265 5.86 -15.20 -23.85
CA GLY A 265 5.86 -16.04 -25.05
C GLY A 265 5.54 -17.52 -24.78
N ALA A 266 5.19 -17.92 -23.56
CA ALA A 266 4.77 -19.28 -23.30
C ALA A 266 3.42 -19.58 -23.99
N PRO A 267 3.27 -20.73 -24.69
CA PRO A 267 1.99 -21.15 -25.21
C PRO A 267 0.93 -21.21 -24.12
N SER A 268 -0.23 -20.64 -24.37
CA SER A 268 -1.33 -20.58 -23.42
C SER A 268 -2.65 -21.02 -24.04
N ALA A 269 -3.57 -21.50 -23.21
CA ALA A 269 -4.90 -21.93 -23.61
C ALA A 269 -5.94 -21.47 -22.58
N THR A 270 -7.20 -21.34 -23.01
CA THR A 270 -8.32 -21.14 -22.10
C THR A 270 -8.87 -22.49 -21.65
N ARG A 271 -9.10 -22.65 -20.33
CA ARG A 271 -9.71 -23.84 -19.72
C ARG A 271 -10.89 -23.42 -18.83
N ALA A 272 -11.91 -24.27 -18.77
CA ALA A 272 -12.82 -24.22 -17.63
C ALA A 272 -12.09 -24.75 -16.39
N ILE A 273 -12.50 -24.31 -15.18
CA ILE A 273 -11.79 -24.69 -13.94
C ILE A 273 -11.67 -26.19 -13.76
N GLY A 274 -12.69 -26.99 -14.10
CA GLY A 274 -12.65 -28.44 -14.00
C GLY A 274 -11.77 -29.14 -15.06
N GLU A 275 -11.17 -28.42 -16.01
CA GLU A 275 -10.40 -28.93 -17.15
C GLU A 275 -8.91 -28.61 -17.09
N VAL A 276 -8.43 -27.96 -16.03
CA VAL A 276 -7.01 -27.65 -15.85
C VAL A 276 -6.21 -28.95 -15.71
N GLN A 277 -5.16 -29.10 -16.53
CA GLN A 277 -4.35 -30.32 -16.55
C GLN A 277 -3.29 -30.29 -15.44
N GLU A 278 -2.78 -31.45 -15.05
CA GLU A 278 -1.80 -31.59 -13.96
C GLU A 278 -0.47 -30.88 -14.23
N ASP A 279 -0.10 -30.70 -15.51
CA ASP A 279 1.15 -30.05 -15.93
C ASP A 279 1.01 -28.55 -16.25
N GLU A 280 -0.20 -27.99 -16.15
CA GLU A 280 -0.51 -26.60 -16.44
C GLU A 280 -0.44 -25.70 -15.17
N TYR A 281 -0.10 -24.42 -15.37
CA TYR A 281 -0.22 -23.35 -14.40
C TYR A 281 -1.41 -22.46 -14.80
N ILE A 282 -2.27 -22.12 -13.87
CA ILE A 282 -3.24 -21.02 -14.03
C ILE A 282 -2.47 -19.71 -14.00
N ALA A 283 -2.46 -19.00 -15.11
CA ALA A 283 -1.68 -17.79 -15.32
C ALA A 283 -2.51 -16.51 -15.20
N ASP A 284 -3.80 -16.53 -15.61
CA ASP A 284 -4.72 -15.40 -15.54
C ASP A 284 -6.17 -15.87 -15.51
N ILE A 285 -7.10 -14.97 -15.23
CA ILE A 285 -8.54 -15.24 -15.40
C ILE A 285 -8.91 -15.26 -16.89
N GLY A 286 -9.81 -16.17 -17.26
CA GLY A 286 -10.25 -16.34 -18.65
C GLY A 286 -11.22 -15.25 -19.13
N PRO A 287 -11.50 -15.20 -20.44
CA PRO A 287 -12.35 -14.15 -21.04
C PRO A 287 -13.78 -14.16 -20.52
N LYS A 288 -14.40 -15.33 -20.28
CA LYS A 288 -15.75 -15.41 -19.72
C LYS A 288 -15.79 -14.87 -18.28
N SER A 289 -14.72 -15.14 -17.51
CA SER A 289 -14.56 -14.60 -16.16
C SER A 289 -14.41 -13.07 -16.18
N GLN A 290 -13.65 -12.53 -17.14
CA GLN A 290 -13.50 -11.09 -17.32
C GLN A 290 -14.84 -10.41 -17.64
N GLU A 291 -15.62 -10.95 -18.57
CA GLU A 291 -16.97 -10.46 -18.93
C GLU A 291 -17.89 -10.49 -17.70
N ARG A 292 -17.96 -11.64 -17.01
CA ARG A 292 -18.80 -11.81 -15.82
C ARG A 292 -18.40 -10.84 -14.69
N PHE A 293 -17.13 -10.61 -14.47
CA PHE A 293 -16.67 -9.67 -13.45
C PHE A 293 -16.99 -8.21 -13.82
N ALA A 294 -16.92 -7.87 -15.12
CA ALA A 294 -17.38 -6.56 -15.59
C ALA A 294 -18.89 -6.36 -15.36
N GLU A 295 -19.72 -7.41 -15.55
CA GLU A 295 -21.14 -7.36 -15.22
C GLU A 295 -21.37 -7.12 -13.71
N PHE A 296 -20.63 -7.80 -12.84
CA PHE A 296 -20.72 -7.59 -11.39
C PHE A 296 -20.29 -6.20 -10.92
N LEU A 297 -19.40 -5.57 -11.66
CA LEU A 297 -19.00 -4.19 -11.41
C LEU A 297 -20.05 -3.17 -11.89
N ASN A 298 -20.89 -3.55 -12.84
CA ASN A 298 -21.86 -2.62 -13.39
C ASN A 298 -22.83 -2.12 -12.32
N GLY A 299 -22.97 -0.81 -12.23
CA GLY A 299 -23.81 -0.14 -11.23
C GLY A 299 -23.19 -0.01 -9.83
N ALA A 300 -22.01 -0.56 -9.58
CA ALA A 300 -21.31 -0.37 -8.30
C ALA A 300 -21.14 1.13 -7.98
N LYS A 301 -21.27 1.48 -6.71
CA LYS A 301 -21.04 2.84 -6.18
C LYS A 301 -19.78 2.95 -5.35
N THR A 302 -19.29 1.82 -4.86
CA THR A 302 -17.99 1.73 -4.18
C THR A 302 -17.28 0.47 -4.67
N VAL A 303 -16.01 0.63 -5.07
CA VAL A 303 -15.13 -0.48 -5.44
C VAL A 303 -13.86 -0.41 -4.61
N LEU A 304 -13.53 -1.51 -3.95
CA LEU A 304 -12.24 -1.73 -3.31
C LEU A 304 -11.49 -2.81 -4.08
N TRP A 305 -10.25 -2.55 -4.48
CA TRP A 305 -9.44 -3.53 -5.19
C TRP A 305 -8.03 -3.66 -4.63
N ASN A 306 -7.62 -4.90 -4.32
CA ASN A 306 -6.27 -5.20 -3.87
C ASN A 306 -5.77 -6.55 -4.42
N GLY A 307 -4.72 -6.52 -5.20
CA GLY A 307 -4.05 -7.68 -5.80
C GLY A 307 -4.43 -7.94 -7.26
N PRO A 308 -3.47 -8.36 -8.11
CA PRO A 308 -3.70 -8.64 -9.52
C PRO A 308 -4.56 -9.89 -9.72
N MET A 309 -5.21 -9.98 -10.89
CA MET A 309 -6.12 -11.07 -11.25
C MET A 309 -5.40 -12.30 -11.83
N GLY A 310 -4.12 -12.16 -12.18
CA GLY A 310 -3.27 -13.19 -12.74
C GLY A 310 -1.80 -12.93 -12.42
N CYS A 311 -0.88 -13.61 -13.13
CA CYS A 311 0.58 -13.42 -13.08
C CYS A 311 0.95 -12.13 -13.85
N ALA A 312 0.55 -10.99 -13.30
CA ALA A 312 0.49 -9.72 -14.02
C ALA A 312 1.89 -9.08 -14.25
N GLU A 313 2.93 -9.61 -13.62
CA GLU A 313 4.34 -9.31 -13.91
C GLU A 313 4.78 -9.85 -15.27
N VAL A 314 4.06 -10.82 -15.83
CA VAL A 314 4.24 -11.31 -17.21
C VAL A 314 3.19 -10.65 -18.10
N PRO A 315 3.56 -9.83 -19.10
CA PRO A 315 2.60 -9.06 -19.89
C PRO A 315 1.51 -9.89 -20.56
N ASP A 316 1.84 -11.13 -20.99
CA ASP A 316 0.89 -12.05 -21.64
C ASP A 316 -0.22 -12.52 -20.68
N PHE A 317 0.02 -12.45 -19.37
CA PHE A 317 -0.89 -12.90 -18.30
C PHE A 317 -1.41 -11.74 -17.43
N ALA A 318 -1.30 -10.49 -17.91
CA ALA A 318 -1.80 -9.31 -17.24
C ALA A 318 -3.21 -8.89 -17.70
N ARG A 319 -3.78 -9.60 -18.70
CA ARG A 319 -5.02 -9.17 -19.38
C ARG A 319 -6.22 -9.09 -18.42
N GLY A 320 -6.34 -10.03 -17.50
CA GLY A 320 -7.40 -10.02 -16.49
C GLY A 320 -7.31 -8.79 -15.57
N THR A 321 -6.09 -8.43 -15.15
CA THR A 321 -5.84 -7.23 -14.34
C THR A 321 -6.16 -5.95 -15.12
N ILE A 322 -5.74 -5.88 -16.39
CA ILE A 322 -6.01 -4.74 -17.28
C ILE A 322 -7.52 -4.58 -17.52
N SER A 323 -8.21 -5.66 -17.86
CA SER A 323 -9.66 -5.67 -18.12
C SER A 323 -10.47 -5.23 -16.90
N MET A 324 -10.06 -5.67 -15.69
CA MET A 324 -10.67 -5.23 -14.44
C MET A 324 -10.50 -3.72 -14.25
N ALA A 325 -9.30 -3.19 -14.47
CA ALA A 325 -9.04 -1.74 -14.38
C ALA A 325 -9.87 -0.92 -15.38
N GLU A 326 -9.91 -1.39 -16.65
CA GLU A 326 -10.71 -0.75 -17.71
C GLU A 326 -12.20 -0.69 -17.36
N SER A 327 -12.71 -1.75 -16.70
CA SER A 327 -14.10 -1.82 -16.23
C SER A 327 -14.35 -0.88 -15.06
N ILE A 328 -13.49 -0.88 -14.06
CA ILE A 328 -13.63 -0.02 -12.87
C ILE A 328 -13.55 1.47 -13.22
N ARG A 329 -12.64 1.85 -14.11
CA ARG A 329 -12.46 3.27 -14.51
C ARG A 329 -13.67 3.89 -15.23
N LYS A 330 -14.54 3.07 -15.80
CA LYS A 330 -15.77 3.51 -16.50
C LYS A 330 -16.93 3.79 -15.53
N LEU A 331 -16.80 3.39 -14.26
CA LEU A 331 -17.87 3.51 -13.29
C LEU A 331 -17.98 4.95 -12.75
N ASN A 332 -19.20 5.38 -12.50
CA ASN A 332 -19.46 6.53 -11.66
C ASN A 332 -19.55 6.08 -10.19
N ALA A 333 -18.38 5.77 -9.61
CA ALA A 333 -18.24 5.15 -8.31
C ALA A 333 -17.03 5.72 -7.54
N PHE A 334 -17.04 5.58 -6.23
CA PHE A 334 -15.85 5.76 -5.40
C PHE A 334 -14.97 4.52 -5.50
N THR A 335 -13.78 4.65 -6.04
CA THR A 335 -12.91 3.53 -6.36
C THR A 335 -11.57 3.65 -5.64
N VAL A 336 -11.22 2.62 -4.88
CA VAL A 336 -9.95 2.52 -4.16
C VAL A 336 -9.18 1.33 -4.70
N VAL A 337 -7.94 1.54 -5.13
CA VAL A 337 -7.02 0.49 -5.54
C VAL A 337 -5.74 0.55 -4.73
N GLY A 338 -5.20 -0.61 -4.34
CA GLY A 338 -3.93 -0.71 -3.63
C GLY A 338 -3.26 -2.06 -3.85
N GLY A 339 -2.04 -2.19 -3.31
CA GLY A 339 -1.17 -3.34 -3.52
C GLY A 339 -0.10 -3.05 -4.59
N GLY A 340 1.18 -3.22 -4.20
CA GLY A 340 2.32 -2.84 -5.03
C GLY A 340 2.26 -3.41 -6.45
N ASP A 341 2.01 -4.72 -6.57
CA ASP A 341 1.97 -5.43 -7.86
C ASP A 341 0.83 -4.91 -8.75
N THR A 342 -0.36 -4.70 -8.18
CA THR A 342 -1.51 -4.14 -8.91
C THR A 342 -1.20 -2.74 -9.41
N VAL A 343 -0.74 -1.86 -8.52
CA VAL A 343 -0.42 -0.48 -8.85
C VAL A 343 0.68 -0.39 -9.90
N ALA A 344 1.70 -1.27 -9.83
CA ALA A 344 2.78 -1.32 -10.81
C ALA A 344 2.26 -1.66 -12.22
N VAL A 345 1.41 -2.69 -12.35
CA VAL A 345 0.79 -3.06 -13.64
C VAL A 345 -0.10 -1.95 -14.18
N LEU A 346 -0.92 -1.34 -13.32
CA LEU A 346 -1.78 -0.23 -13.74
C LEU A 346 -0.98 0.98 -14.21
N ARG A 347 0.14 1.27 -13.57
CA ARG A 347 1.04 2.36 -13.96
C ARG A 347 1.69 2.10 -15.31
N GLN A 348 2.26 0.91 -15.51
CA GLN A 348 2.88 0.51 -16.79
C GLN A 348 1.91 0.61 -17.98
N ASN A 349 0.60 0.43 -17.72
CA ASN A 349 -0.44 0.49 -18.74
C ASN A 349 -1.21 1.83 -18.74
N ASN A 350 -0.76 2.87 -18.02
CA ASN A 350 -1.40 4.18 -17.91
C ASN A 350 -2.88 4.10 -17.43
N LEU A 351 -3.16 3.18 -16.51
CA LEU A 351 -4.51 2.89 -16.00
C LEU A 351 -4.78 3.45 -14.60
N LEU A 352 -3.84 4.14 -13.96
CA LEU A 352 -4.04 4.72 -12.63
C LEU A 352 -5.00 5.90 -12.62
N MET A 353 -5.07 6.65 -13.71
CA MET A 353 -6.02 7.75 -13.82
C MET A 353 -7.46 7.22 -13.90
N GLY A 354 -8.34 7.82 -13.11
CA GLY A 354 -9.76 7.41 -13.02
C GLY A 354 -10.10 6.65 -11.75
N PHE A 355 -9.11 6.25 -10.93
CA PHE A 355 -9.38 5.80 -9.57
C PHE A 355 -9.52 7.00 -8.62
N SER A 356 -10.49 6.93 -7.70
CA SER A 356 -10.70 7.98 -6.70
C SER A 356 -9.55 8.05 -5.70
N HIS A 357 -8.95 6.89 -5.37
CA HIS A 357 -7.78 6.79 -4.51
C HIS A 357 -6.89 5.61 -4.92
N VAL A 358 -5.60 5.89 -5.05
CA VAL A 358 -4.54 4.87 -5.24
C VAL A 358 -3.74 4.80 -3.94
N SER A 359 -3.95 3.74 -3.18
CA SER A 359 -3.31 3.58 -1.87
C SER A 359 -1.84 3.20 -2.00
N THR A 360 -1.00 3.90 -1.26
CA THR A 360 0.41 3.57 -1.06
C THR A 360 0.63 2.65 0.14
N GLY A 361 -0.46 2.31 0.85
CA GLY A 361 -0.44 1.69 2.19
C GLY A 361 0.05 0.25 2.26
N GLY A 362 0.04 -0.51 1.17
CA GLY A 362 0.51 -1.89 1.17
C GLY A 362 -0.09 -2.75 2.29
N GLY A 363 0.76 -3.26 3.19
CA GLY A 363 0.33 -4.05 4.35
C GLY A 363 -0.55 -3.28 5.34
N ALA A 364 -0.26 -2.00 5.57
CA ALA A 364 -1.06 -1.17 6.47
C ALA A 364 -2.50 -1.00 5.96
N MET A 365 -2.70 -0.86 4.63
CA MET A 365 -4.04 -0.85 4.02
C MET A 365 -4.81 -2.13 4.34
N LEU A 366 -4.19 -3.31 4.20
CA LEU A 366 -4.84 -4.59 4.47
C LEU A 366 -5.22 -4.74 5.96
N GLU A 367 -4.31 -4.37 6.86
CA GLU A 367 -4.57 -4.41 8.29
C GLU A 367 -5.68 -3.41 8.69
N PHE A 368 -5.66 -2.19 8.17
CA PHE A 368 -6.71 -1.20 8.39
C PHE A 368 -8.08 -1.71 7.92
N LEU A 369 -8.15 -2.23 6.70
CA LEU A 369 -9.37 -2.81 6.12
C LEU A 369 -9.86 -4.05 6.86
N SER A 370 -8.97 -4.79 7.53
CA SER A 370 -9.37 -5.91 8.40
C SER A 370 -9.96 -5.46 9.76
N GLY A 371 -9.91 -4.16 10.04
CA GLY A 371 -10.39 -3.57 11.30
C GLY A 371 -9.38 -3.62 12.44
N LYS A 372 -8.12 -3.93 12.14
CA LYS A 372 -7.06 -3.84 13.14
C LYS A 372 -6.71 -2.40 13.45
N GLU A 373 -6.50 -2.10 14.71
CA GLU A 373 -5.93 -0.82 15.12
C GLU A 373 -4.47 -0.72 14.64
N LEU A 374 -4.13 0.38 14.00
CA LEU A 374 -2.76 0.63 13.55
C LEU A 374 -2.01 1.45 14.60
N PRO A 375 -0.90 0.94 15.16
CA PRO A 375 -0.16 1.63 16.23
C PRO A 375 0.21 3.08 15.92
N GLY A 376 0.57 3.38 14.66
CA GLY A 376 0.93 4.74 14.24
C GLY A 376 -0.25 5.69 14.17
N ILE A 377 -1.45 5.19 13.90
CA ILE A 377 -2.69 5.98 13.94
C ILE A 377 -3.10 6.22 15.39
N GLU A 378 -3.08 5.16 16.22
CA GLU A 378 -3.41 5.27 17.64
C GLU A 378 -2.47 6.23 18.39
N ALA A 379 -1.18 6.27 18.02
CA ALA A 379 -0.23 7.21 18.60
C ALA A 379 -0.59 8.69 18.32
N LEU A 380 -1.20 8.98 17.16
CA LEU A 380 -1.69 10.33 16.82
C LEU A 380 -3.01 10.69 17.50
N ARG A 381 -3.83 9.71 17.88
CA ARG A 381 -5.13 9.94 18.57
C ARG A 381 -5.02 10.23 20.05
N ARG A 382 -3.89 9.85 20.67
CA ARG A 382 -3.66 10.02 22.12
C ARG A 382 -3.21 11.42 22.53
N GLN A 383 -3.24 12.38 21.61
CA GLN A 383 -2.80 13.77 21.86
C GLN A 383 -3.93 14.76 22.05
#